data_db5250fde9cf6836a22d3f65c9819ab7
#
_entry.id   db5250fde9cf6836a22d3f65c9819ab7
#
_cell.length_a   1.000
_cell.length_b   1.000
_cell.length_c   1.000
_cell.angle_alpha   90.00
_cell.angle_beta   90.00
_cell.angle_gamma   90.00
#
_symmetry.space_group_name_H-M   'P 1'
#
loop_
_entity.id
_entity.type
_entity.pdbx_description
1 polymer ?
#
loop_
_entity_poly.entity_id
_entity_poly.type
_entity_poly.pdbx_seq_one_letter_code
_entity_poly.pdbx_strand_id
1 'polypeptide(L)'
;MMIEESRAYRYAKWCIGRNNRKVGRYVKLQAKRWLKIADGKHKSAYASEKAYRKICRLLKLMVHPDLSCSMYEGLEDYAWFLVTAVFCTRRRADNRRFYQTALLEIARKNFKTFNSAVIFLLGMLTEPRFSRFFSVAPDYKLSSELRLAVRKIIKVSPALTEHFKVNRDMITCLINEIEYTPLAYSNDGMDGRLANLWLADEAGALDSYPVEAMRSSQITLPNKLGIIISTQYPNDNNVMIDEIDIAKKVLDGLLEKEDVFALLYEPDDVLRKRWETDDLVIYQANPVAVSNPDVFHAIQDLRTMAVLYENKRENYLCKHCDILYKGLGVEGYIDIQKVKRCRVEEDPSFWRGRRVWLGLDLSQTDDNTAVAMLTEADGVVHAKVWGFLPKDRLDWKSAKEGVDYRKLIAAGNCFACGEEVIDYGFVERFILSLAERYGVEIVQVGYDRYNAISTVQKLEEAGLECVEIKQHSSVLHPPTKLLKECVLKRTFRYDDNRLLEINFQNARCAEDTNLNKYVNKKRSAGKVDMVVAVINALYLLQLELLYGAYDFVVQT
;
A
#
# COMPACT_ATOMS: atom_id res chain seq x y z
N MET A 1 -33.72 18.93 -19.14
CA MET A 1 -32.93 19.05 -17.90
C MET A 1 -31.54 19.46 -18.35
N MET A 2 -31.14 20.65 -17.98
CA MET A 2 -29.82 21.22 -18.33
C MET A 2 -28.77 20.66 -17.39
N ILE A 3 -27.51 20.62 -17.85
CA ILE A 3 -26.38 20.14 -17.02
C ILE A 3 -26.21 21.02 -15.77
N GLU A 4 -26.43 22.31 -15.90
CA GLU A 4 -26.32 23.31 -14.82
C GLU A 4 -27.34 23.10 -13.69
N GLU A 5 -28.46 22.38 -13.97
CA GLU A 5 -29.46 22.01 -12.97
C GLU A 5 -29.18 20.64 -12.33
N SER A 6 -28.15 19.92 -12.81
CA SER A 6 -27.84 18.57 -12.34
C SER A 6 -27.33 18.54 -10.89
N ARG A 7 -27.54 17.43 -10.19
CA ARG A 7 -26.93 17.17 -8.87
C ARG A 7 -25.41 17.25 -8.94
N ALA A 8 -24.80 16.72 -10.01
CA ALA A 8 -23.36 16.78 -10.24
C ALA A 8 -22.84 18.22 -10.34
N TYR A 9 -23.56 19.10 -11.06
CA TYR A 9 -23.16 20.51 -11.19
C TYR A 9 -23.28 21.24 -9.84
N ARG A 10 -24.40 21.04 -9.13
CA ARG A 10 -24.58 21.62 -7.79
C ARG A 10 -23.52 21.13 -6.82
N TYR A 11 -23.19 19.84 -6.84
CA TYR A 11 -22.11 19.28 -6.01
C TYR A 11 -20.74 19.89 -6.35
N ALA A 12 -20.40 19.97 -7.64
CA ALA A 12 -19.14 20.60 -8.06
C ALA A 12 -19.07 22.09 -7.66
N LYS A 13 -20.16 22.85 -7.77
CA LYS A 13 -20.25 24.23 -7.27
C LYS A 13 -20.11 24.31 -5.75
N TRP A 14 -20.75 23.41 -5.02
CA TRP A 14 -20.60 23.31 -3.56
C TRP A 14 -19.16 23.00 -3.15
N CYS A 15 -18.48 22.08 -3.86
CA CYS A 15 -17.07 21.76 -3.59
C CYS A 15 -16.16 22.99 -3.65
N ILE A 16 -16.36 23.87 -4.65
CA ILE A 16 -15.51 25.06 -4.85
C ILE A 16 -15.99 26.29 -4.06
N GLY A 17 -17.03 26.16 -3.25
CA GLY A 17 -17.55 27.24 -2.42
C GLY A 17 -16.45 27.90 -1.57
N ARG A 18 -16.43 29.25 -1.51
CA ARG A 18 -15.33 30.05 -0.94
C ARG A 18 -14.93 29.63 0.48
N ASN A 19 -15.90 29.25 1.30
CA ASN A 19 -15.70 28.88 2.71
C ASN A 19 -15.87 27.38 2.98
N ASN A 20 -15.96 26.55 1.94
CA ASN A 20 -16.16 25.12 2.13
C ASN A 20 -14.84 24.43 2.51
N ARG A 21 -14.60 24.28 3.81
CA ARG A 21 -13.44 23.59 4.36
C ARG A 21 -13.62 22.07 4.44
N LYS A 22 -14.86 21.55 4.26
CA LYS A 22 -15.16 20.12 4.32
C LYS A 22 -14.68 19.34 3.08
N VAL A 23 -14.18 20.04 2.07
CA VAL A 23 -13.69 19.44 0.81
C VAL A 23 -12.20 19.73 0.65
N GLY A 24 -11.42 18.67 0.41
CA GLY A 24 -9.97 18.75 0.20
C GLY A 24 -9.58 19.46 -1.12
N ARG A 25 -8.33 19.89 -1.20
CA ARG A 25 -7.77 20.65 -2.31
C ARG A 25 -7.98 19.98 -3.67
N TYR A 26 -7.70 18.68 -3.77
CA TYR A 26 -7.71 17.99 -5.06
C TYR A 26 -9.13 17.74 -5.58
N VAL A 27 -10.10 17.47 -4.73
CA VAL A 27 -11.52 17.43 -5.13
C VAL A 27 -11.98 18.78 -5.65
N LYS A 28 -11.57 19.91 -5.01
CA LYS A 28 -11.85 21.26 -5.48
C LYS A 28 -11.24 21.54 -6.86
N LEU A 29 -10.00 21.11 -7.09
CA LEU A 29 -9.32 21.26 -8.38
C LEU A 29 -10.04 20.47 -9.48
N GLN A 30 -10.41 19.21 -9.21
CA GLN A 30 -11.18 18.40 -10.15
C GLN A 30 -12.55 19.03 -10.45
N ALA A 31 -13.26 19.52 -9.43
CA ALA A 31 -14.53 20.21 -9.60
C ALA A 31 -14.40 21.46 -10.47
N LYS A 32 -13.37 22.29 -10.25
CA LYS A 32 -13.07 23.46 -11.10
C LYS A 32 -12.80 23.08 -12.55
N ARG A 33 -12.02 22.02 -12.80
CA ARG A 33 -11.74 21.53 -14.17
C ARG A 33 -13.01 21.07 -14.86
N TRP A 34 -13.83 20.26 -14.18
CA TRP A 34 -15.07 19.77 -14.76
C TRP A 34 -16.10 20.88 -15.00
N LEU A 35 -16.21 21.85 -14.09
CA LEU A 35 -17.10 23.02 -14.28
C LEU A 35 -16.74 23.84 -15.52
N LYS A 36 -15.44 23.98 -15.87
CA LYS A 36 -15.04 24.62 -17.14
C LYS A 36 -15.62 23.88 -18.34
N ILE A 37 -15.72 22.56 -18.28
CA ILE A 37 -16.32 21.74 -19.34
C ILE A 37 -17.84 21.90 -19.34
N ALA A 38 -18.47 21.83 -18.16
CA ALA A 38 -19.91 21.97 -17.99
C ALA A 38 -20.41 23.37 -18.42
N ASP A 39 -19.65 24.42 -18.10
CA ASP A 39 -19.94 25.82 -18.53
C ASP A 39 -19.61 26.08 -20.02
N GLY A 40 -19.22 25.06 -20.80
CA GLY A 40 -18.87 25.21 -22.22
C GLY A 40 -17.55 25.92 -22.52
N LYS A 41 -16.72 26.20 -21.51
CA LYS A 41 -15.45 26.96 -21.61
C LYS A 41 -14.24 26.09 -21.99
N HIS A 42 -14.43 24.80 -22.19
CA HIS A 42 -13.35 23.86 -22.56
C HIS A 42 -13.27 23.68 -24.06
N LYS A 43 -12.04 23.70 -24.62
CA LYS A 43 -11.82 23.64 -26.08
C LYS A 43 -12.15 22.28 -26.67
N SER A 44 -11.72 21.20 -26.03
CA SER A 44 -11.77 19.81 -26.54
C SER A 44 -12.95 18.99 -26.00
N ALA A 45 -13.63 19.43 -24.93
CA ALA A 45 -14.69 18.70 -24.27
C ALA A 45 -15.95 19.53 -24.01
N TYR A 46 -17.07 18.81 -23.80
CA TYR A 46 -18.35 19.38 -23.39
C TYR A 46 -19.16 18.40 -22.55
N ALA A 47 -20.07 18.88 -21.72
CA ALA A 47 -21.00 18.06 -20.99
C ALA A 47 -22.30 17.85 -21.81
N SER A 48 -22.59 16.59 -22.14
CA SER A 48 -23.70 16.24 -23.04
C SER A 48 -25.01 16.09 -22.28
N GLU A 49 -25.96 17.00 -22.47
CA GLU A 49 -27.30 16.91 -21.91
C GLU A 49 -28.08 15.69 -22.39
N LYS A 50 -27.85 15.26 -23.66
CA LYS A 50 -28.48 14.06 -24.22
C LYS A 50 -28.03 12.82 -23.44
N ALA A 51 -26.73 12.70 -23.16
CA ALA A 51 -26.17 11.62 -22.35
C ALA A 51 -26.71 11.70 -20.91
N TYR A 52 -26.73 12.88 -20.31
CA TYR A 52 -27.24 13.09 -18.96
C TYR A 52 -28.70 12.68 -18.81
N ARG A 53 -29.58 13.09 -19.75
CA ARG A 53 -31.00 12.66 -19.78
C ARG A 53 -31.12 11.13 -19.90
N LYS A 54 -30.28 10.47 -20.70
CA LYS A 54 -30.27 8.99 -20.80
C LYS A 54 -29.88 8.37 -19.47
N ILE A 55 -28.81 8.83 -18.82
CA ILE A 55 -28.36 8.32 -17.51
C ILE A 55 -29.42 8.53 -16.43
N CYS A 56 -30.06 9.70 -16.37
CA CYS A 56 -31.14 9.95 -15.43
C CYS A 56 -32.32 8.97 -15.59
N ARG A 57 -32.71 8.66 -16.85
CA ARG A 57 -33.78 7.67 -17.11
C ARG A 57 -33.38 6.28 -16.63
N LEU A 58 -32.16 5.83 -16.91
CA LEU A 58 -31.67 4.52 -16.49
C LEU A 58 -31.59 4.42 -14.96
N LEU A 59 -31.11 5.45 -14.27
CA LEU A 59 -31.05 5.47 -12.80
C LEU A 59 -32.43 5.48 -12.15
N LYS A 60 -33.47 6.01 -12.81
CA LYS A 60 -34.87 5.93 -12.34
C LYS A 60 -35.45 4.52 -12.47
N LEU A 61 -34.93 3.69 -13.38
CA LEU A 61 -35.34 2.29 -13.55
C LEU A 61 -34.63 1.34 -12.59
N MET A 62 -33.51 1.76 -11.99
CA MET A 62 -32.75 1.00 -11.02
C MET A 62 -33.29 1.29 -9.60
N VAL A 63 -33.49 0.26 -8.80
CA VAL A 63 -33.89 0.38 -7.40
C VAL A 63 -32.66 0.28 -6.51
N HIS A 64 -32.57 1.17 -5.50
CA HIS A 64 -31.54 1.11 -4.48
C HIS A 64 -31.86 -0.03 -3.49
N PRO A 65 -31.01 -1.05 -3.33
CA PRO A 65 -31.35 -2.25 -2.59
C PRO A 65 -31.56 -2.05 -1.08
N ASP A 66 -30.97 -1.02 -0.51
CA ASP A 66 -31.05 -0.78 0.95
C ASP A 66 -32.04 0.35 1.30
N LEU A 67 -32.29 1.30 0.38
CA LEU A 67 -33.19 2.44 0.59
C LEU A 67 -34.58 2.25 -0.04
N SER A 68 -34.78 1.22 -0.85
CA SER A 68 -36.01 0.92 -1.56
C SER A 68 -36.58 2.09 -2.41
N CYS A 69 -35.76 3.07 -2.73
CA CYS A 69 -36.07 4.17 -3.65
C CYS A 69 -35.37 3.97 -5.01
N SER A 70 -35.63 4.85 -5.97
CA SER A 70 -34.89 4.83 -7.23
C SER A 70 -33.41 5.14 -7.00
N MET A 71 -32.52 4.56 -7.81
CA MET A 71 -31.09 4.90 -7.77
C MET A 71 -30.86 6.38 -8.07
N TYR A 72 -31.76 7.01 -8.82
CA TYR A 72 -31.75 8.45 -9.09
C TYR A 72 -31.87 9.27 -7.79
N GLU A 73 -32.62 8.81 -6.82
CA GLU A 73 -32.81 9.47 -5.51
C GLU A 73 -31.76 9.04 -4.50
N GLY A 74 -31.46 7.75 -4.45
CA GLY A 74 -30.62 7.15 -3.42
C GLY A 74 -29.10 7.32 -3.56
N LEU A 75 -28.59 7.73 -4.74
CA LEU A 75 -27.17 7.98 -4.91
C LEU A 75 -26.72 9.23 -4.17
N GLU A 76 -25.56 9.16 -3.52
CA GLU A 76 -24.87 10.32 -2.93
C GLU A 76 -24.44 11.34 -4.00
N ASP A 77 -24.33 12.60 -3.64
CA ASP A 77 -24.03 13.68 -4.58
C ASP A 77 -22.63 13.53 -5.23
N TYR A 78 -21.65 13.01 -4.49
CA TYR A 78 -20.34 12.76 -5.06
C TYR A 78 -20.37 11.60 -6.09
N ALA A 79 -21.22 10.60 -5.88
CA ALA A 79 -21.42 9.50 -6.83
C ALA A 79 -22.11 10.01 -8.09
N TRP A 80 -23.08 10.92 -7.96
CA TRP A 80 -23.67 11.65 -9.09
C TRP A 80 -22.61 12.41 -9.88
N PHE A 81 -21.67 13.06 -9.20
CA PHE A 81 -20.58 13.78 -9.86
C PHE A 81 -19.70 12.81 -10.65
N LEU A 82 -19.28 11.69 -10.06
CA LEU A 82 -18.50 10.64 -10.72
C LEU A 82 -19.21 10.08 -11.94
N VAL A 83 -20.47 9.64 -11.80
CA VAL A 83 -21.28 9.06 -12.88
C VAL A 83 -21.47 10.07 -14.01
N THR A 84 -21.81 11.33 -13.69
CA THR A 84 -22.02 12.37 -14.70
C THR A 84 -20.72 12.71 -15.43
N ALA A 85 -19.60 12.82 -14.73
CA ALA A 85 -18.31 13.08 -15.34
C ALA A 85 -17.94 11.96 -16.34
N VAL A 86 -18.04 10.70 -15.93
CA VAL A 86 -17.63 9.55 -16.72
C VAL A 86 -18.54 9.34 -17.94
N PHE A 87 -19.86 9.44 -17.80
CA PHE A 87 -20.80 9.12 -18.90
C PHE A 87 -21.22 10.32 -19.73
N CYS A 88 -21.19 11.52 -19.17
CA CYS A 88 -21.76 12.68 -19.85
C CYS A 88 -20.72 13.66 -20.39
N THR A 89 -19.44 13.54 -19.99
CA THR A 89 -18.37 14.37 -20.57
C THR A 89 -17.87 13.74 -21.88
N ARG A 90 -18.00 14.49 -22.98
CA ARG A 90 -17.73 14.03 -24.33
C ARG A 90 -16.69 14.91 -25.02
N ARG A 91 -15.89 14.29 -25.91
CA ARG A 91 -14.98 15.03 -26.79
C ARG A 91 -15.78 15.74 -27.90
N ARG A 92 -15.40 16.97 -28.21
CA ARG A 92 -16.05 17.73 -29.30
C ARG A 92 -15.78 17.15 -30.66
N ALA A 93 -14.60 16.56 -30.89
CA ALA A 93 -14.16 16.07 -32.16
C ALA A 93 -14.99 14.87 -32.67
N ASP A 94 -15.36 13.94 -31.78
CA ASP A 94 -15.96 12.64 -32.21
C ASP A 94 -17.10 12.17 -31.30
N ASN A 95 -17.50 12.99 -30.33
CA ASN A 95 -18.57 12.69 -29.38
C ASN A 95 -18.31 11.43 -28.51
N ARG A 96 -17.07 10.93 -28.47
CA ARG A 96 -16.67 9.81 -27.61
C ARG A 96 -16.48 10.28 -26.18
N ARG A 97 -16.35 9.32 -25.25
CA ARG A 97 -16.04 9.59 -23.85
C ARG A 97 -14.75 10.42 -23.75
N PHE A 98 -14.79 11.47 -22.93
CA PHE A 98 -13.63 12.32 -22.72
C PHE A 98 -12.71 11.71 -21.65
N TYR A 99 -13.25 11.35 -20.48
CA TYR A 99 -12.48 10.72 -19.42
C TYR A 99 -12.36 9.21 -19.67
N GLN A 100 -11.13 8.75 -19.89
CA GLN A 100 -10.82 7.34 -20.15
C GLN A 100 -10.33 6.62 -18.88
N THR A 101 -9.89 7.37 -17.87
CA THR A 101 -9.52 6.86 -16.55
C THR A 101 -10.31 7.62 -15.48
N ALA A 102 -10.91 6.88 -14.56
CA ALA A 102 -11.53 7.41 -13.35
C ALA A 102 -10.79 6.87 -12.12
N LEU A 103 -10.21 7.76 -11.30
CA LEU A 103 -9.53 7.43 -10.06
C LEU A 103 -10.37 7.89 -8.88
N LEU A 104 -10.64 7.00 -7.94
CA LEU A 104 -11.36 7.31 -6.71
C LEU A 104 -10.56 6.85 -5.50
N GLU A 105 -9.92 7.78 -4.82
CA GLU A 105 -9.37 7.62 -3.49
C GLU A 105 -10.44 8.07 -2.49
N ILE A 106 -10.88 7.17 -1.63
CA ILE A 106 -11.96 7.45 -0.69
C ILE A 106 -11.94 6.47 0.47
N ALA A 107 -12.14 6.96 1.69
CA ALA A 107 -12.14 6.16 2.91
C ALA A 107 -13.20 5.03 2.89
N ARG A 108 -13.02 4.03 3.75
CA ARG A 108 -13.98 2.91 3.89
C ARG A 108 -15.38 3.40 4.23
N LYS A 109 -16.39 2.62 3.80
CA LYS A 109 -17.82 2.87 4.07
C LYS A 109 -18.40 4.09 3.35
N ASN A 110 -17.73 4.59 2.33
CA ASN A 110 -18.27 5.59 1.41
C ASN A 110 -18.80 4.96 0.09
N PHE A 111 -19.29 3.74 0.11
CA PHE A 111 -20.00 3.06 -1.00
C PHE A 111 -19.19 2.90 -2.31
N LYS A 112 -17.84 2.87 -2.27
CA LYS A 112 -17.01 2.82 -3.49
C LYS A 112 -17.36 1.66 -4.43
N THR A 113 -17.41 0.41 -3.93
CA THR A 113 -17.75 -0.78 -4.73
C THR A 113 -19.20 -0.75 -5.23
N PHE A 114 -20.14 -0.25 -4.42
CA PHE A 114 -21.54 -0.07 -4.80
C PHE A 114 -21.70 0.94 -5.95
N ASN A 115 -21.05 2.10 -5.87
CA ASN A 115 -21.06 3.09 -6.94
C ASN A 115 -20.41 2.57 -8.23
N SER A 116 -19.37 1.74 -8.09
CA SER A 116 -18.77 1.04 -9.24
C SER A 116 -19.75 0.05 -9.89
N ALA A 117 -20.59 -0.64 -9.09
CA ALA A 117 -21.63 -1.50 -9.63
C ALA A 117 -22.69 -0.71 -10.44
N VAL A 118 -23.05 0.48 -9.98
CA VAL A 118 -23.94 1.38 -10.75
C VAL A 118 -23.29 1.79 -12.07
N ILE A 119 -22.00 2.13 -12.06
CA ILE A 119 -21.25 2.46 -13.28
C ILE A 119 -21.20 1.26 -14.24
N PHE A 120 -20.97 0.05 -13.74
CA PHE A 120 -21.00 -1.17 -14.56
C PHE A 120 -22.37 -1.40 -15.20
N LEU A 121 -23.44 -1.29 -14.45
CA LEU A 121 -24.81 -1.43 -14.99
C LEU A 121 -25.12 -0.36 -16.04
N LEU A 122 -24.78 0.90 -15.78
CA LEU A 122 -24.95 1.97 -16.76
C LEU A 122 -24.10 1.70 -18.01
N GLY A 123 -22.88 1.22 -17.86
CA GLY A 123 -22.03 0.79 -18.95
C GLY A 123 -22.66 -0.35 -19.75
N MET A 124 -23.12 -1.42 -19.10
CA MET A 124 -23.78 -2.55 -19.76
C MET A 124 -25.03 -2.16 -20.55
N LEU A 125 -25.71 -1.08 -20.15
CA LEU A 125 -26.91 -0.56 -20.84
C LEU A 125 -26.60 0.51 -21.90
N THR A 126 -25.36 1.01 -21.98
CA THR A 126 -25.03 2.16 -22.84
C THR A 126 -23.86 1.99 -23.76
N GLU A 127 -22.93 1.07 -23.47
CA GLU A 127 -21.77 0.79 -24.31
C GLU A 127 -22.14 -0.01 -25.57
N PRO A 128 -21.26 -0.06 -26.58
CA PRO A 128 -21.47 -0.81 -27.79
C PRO A 128 -21.73 -2.30 -27.56
N ARG A 129 -22.49 -2.92 -28.46
CA ARG A 129 -22.76 -4.36 -28.41
C ARG A 129 -21.47 -5.18 -28.41
N PHE A 130 -21.48 -6.32 -27.67
CA PHE A 130 -20.35 -7.23 -27.50
C PHE A 130 -19.17 -6.65 -26.69
N SER A 131 -19.34 -5.54 -26.00
CA SER A 131 -18.32 -5.03 -25.09
C SER A 131 -18.05 -6.02 -23.96
N ARG A 132 -16.80 -6.06 -23.49
CA ARG A 132 -16.37 -6.90 -22.36
C ARG A 132 -15.94 -6.05 -21.18
N PHE A 133 -16.43 -6.42 -20.00
CA PHE A 133 -16.14 -5.74 -18.74
C PHE A 133 -15.44 -6.68 -17.78
N PHE A 134 -14.47 -6.15 -17.04
CA PHE A 134 -13.70 -6.93 -16.07
C PHE A 134 -13.55 -6.17 -14.76
N SER A 135 -13.46 -6.88 -13.66
CA SER A 135 -12.96 -6.35 -12.38
C SER A 135 -11.77 -7.18 -11.92
N VAL A 136 -10.82 -6.54 -11.27
CA VAL A 136 -9.66 -7.15 -10.64
C VAL A 136 -9.49 -6.62 -9.24
N ALA A 137 -9.10 -7.49 -8.31
CA ALA A 137 -8.82 -7.18 -6.91
C ALA A 137 -7.71 -8.13 -6.42
N PRO A 138 -7.13 -7.91 -5.22
CA PRO A 138 -6.07 -8.77 -4.68
C PRO A 138 -6.40 -10.27 -4.67
N ASP A 139 -7.64 -10.63 -4.53
CA ASP A 139 -8.10 -12.02 -4.66
C ASP A 139 -9.46 -12.11 -5.39
N TYR A 140 -9.83 -13.34 -5.82
CA TYR A 140 -11.07 -13.57 -6.54
C TYR A 140 -12.32 -13.26 -5.72
N LYS A 141 -12.29 -13.45 -4.41
CA LYS A 141 -13.43 -13.18 -3.53
C LYS A 141 -13.72 -11.68 -3.51
N LEU A 142 -12.68 -10.86 -3.33
CA LEU A 142 -12.81 -9.39 -3.40
C LEU A 142 -13.24 -8.91 -4.79
N SER A 143 -12.65 -9.46 -5.86
CA SER A 143 -13.09 -9.14 -7.23
C SER A 143 -14.56 -9.50 -7.47
N SER A 144 -15.07 -10.54 -6.82
CA SER A 144 -16.48 -10.96 -6.91
C SER A 144 -17.45 -10.05 -6.15
N GLU A 145 -16.99 -9.21 -5.20
CA GLU A 145 -17.86 -8.29 -4.45
C GLU A 145 -18.59 -7.31 -5.39
N LEU A 146 -17.91 -6.82 -6.42
CA LEU A 146 -18.54 -5.98 -7.44
C LEU A 146 -19.69 -6.74 -8.15
N ARG A 147 -19.46 -8.00 -8.52
CA ARG A 147 -20.47 -8.85 -9.16
C ARG A 147 -21.68 -9.07 -8.24
N LEU A 148 -21.45 -9.28 -6.95
CA LEU A 148 -22.51 -9.42 -5.95
C LEU A 148 -23.33 -8.13 -5.82
N ALA A 149 -22.67 -6.96 -5.83
CA ALA A 149 -23.35 -5.67 -5.80
C ALA A 149 -24.19 -5.44 -7.08
N VAL A 150 -23.64 -5.73 -8.27
CA VAL A 150 -24.37 -5.67 -9.55
C VAL A 150 -25.60 -6.61 -9.52
N ARG A 151 -25.40 -7.87 -9.10
CA ARG A 151 -26.48 -8.85 -8.95
C ARG A 151 -27.58 -8.36 -8.00
N LYS A 152 -27.20 -7.76 -6.85
CA LYS A 152 -28.16 -7.25 -5.86
C LYS A 152 -29.04 -6.16 -6.47
N ILE A 153 -28.46 -5.21 -7.21
CA ILE A 153 -29.21 -4.14 -7.88
C ILE A 153 -30.14 -4.71 -8.96
N ILE A 154 -29.67 -5.65 -9.80
CA ILE A 154 -30.51 -6.29 -10.83
C ILE A 154 -31.71 -6.98 -10.19
N LYS A 155 -31.48 -7.76 -9.12
CA LYS A 155 -32.51 -8.56 -8.46
C LYS A 155 -33.67 -7.71 -7.87
N VAL A 156 -33.34 -6.52 -7.35
CA VAL A 156 -34.35 -5.63 -6.75
C VAL A 156 -34.97 -4.65 -7.75
N SER A 157 -34.50 -4.63 -8.99
CA SER A 157 -34.94 -3.71 -10.04
C SER A 157 -35.77 -4.44 -11.08
N PRO A 158 -37.14 -4.40 -11.03
CA PRO A 158 -38.01 -5.15 -11.95
C PRO A 158 -37.72 -4.85 -13.43
N ALA A 159 -37.40 -3.57 -13.74
CA ALA A 159 -37.06 -3.14 -15.11
C ALA A 159 -35.75 -3.72 -15.65
N LEU A 160 -34.91 -4.34 -14.80
CA LEU A 160 -33.63 -4.94 -15.22
C LEU A 160 -33.68 -6.47 -15.27
N THR A 161 -34.52 -7.11 -14.48
CA THR A 161 -34.48 -8.56 -14.21
C THR A 161 -34.54 -9.38 -15.51
N GLU A 162 -35.41 -9.03 -16.46
CA GLU A 162 -35.58 -9.77 -17.73
C GLU A 162 -34.46 -9.50 -18.75
N HIS A 163 -33.69 -8.44 -18.52
CA HIS A 163 -32.63 -8.00 -19.45
C HIS A 163 -31.22 -8.45 -19.07
N PHE A 164 -31.09 -9.17 -17.94
CA PHE A 164 -29.79 -9.64 -17.46
C PHE A 164 -29.82 -11.13 -17.13
N LYS A 165 -28.84 -11.86 -17.62
CA LYS A 165 -28.55 -13.23 -17.22
C LYS A 165 -27.43 -13.22 -16.18
N VAL A 166 -27.70 -13.70 -14.99
CA VAL A 166 -26.74 -13.72 -13.88
C VAL A 166 -26.32 -15.16 -13.63
N ASN A 167 -25.11 -15.51 -14.03
CA ASN A 167 -24.47 -16.79 -13.77
C ASN A 167 -23.54 -16.71 -12.55
N ARG A 168 -22.96 -17.86 -12.16
CA ARG A 168 -22.01 -17.95 -11.05
C ARG A 168 -20.78 -17.05 -11.26
N ASP A 169 -20.24 -17.00 -12.45
CA ASP A 169 -18.95 -16.37 -12.74
C ASP A 169 -19.07 -15.18 -13.71
N MET A 170 -20.25 -14.90 -14.23
CA MET A 170 -20.46 -13.89 -15.28
C MET A 170 -21.86 -13.30 -15.18
N ILE A 171 -21.98 -12.02 -15.56
CA ILE A 171 -23.25 -11.33 -15.78
C ILE A 171 -23.31 -10.89 -17.24
N THR A 172 -24.40 -11.21 -17.95
CA THR A 172 -24.61 -10.82 -19.35
C THR A 172 -25.82 -9.89 -19.45
N CYS A 173 -25.65 -8.73 -20.08
CA CYS A 173 -26.75 -7.87 -20.50
C CYS A 173 -27.27 -8.38 -21.85
N LEU A 174 -28.51 -8.85 -21.90
CA LEU A 174 -29.12 -9.45 -23.09
C LEU A 174 -29.46 -8.40 -24.17
N ILE A 175 -29.60 -7.13 -23.83
CA ILE A 175 -29.90 -6.04 -24.77
C ILE A 175 -28.71 -5.80 -25.72
N ASN A 176 -27.50 -5.74 -25.19
CA ASN A 176 -26.29 -5.38 -25.92
C ASN A 176 -25.28 -6.53 -26.01
N GLU A 177 -25.62 -7.72 -25.51
CA GLU A 177 -24.72 -8.88 -25.41
C GLU A 177 -23.37 -8.51 -24.76
N ILE A 178 -23.42 -7.71 -23.70
CA ILE A 178 -22.26 -7.26 -22.95
C ILE A 178 -22.04 -8.21 -21.77
N GLU A 179 -20.80 -8.69 -21.65
CA GLU A 179 -20.40 -9.61 -20.60
C GLU A 179 -19.55 -8.90 -19.54
N TYR A 180 -19.84 -9.18 -18.27
CA TYR A 180 -19.00 -8.80 -17.14
C TYR A 180 -18.50 -10.04 -16.40
N THR A 181 -17.17 -10.14 -16.23
CA THR A 181 -16.49 -11.25 -15.56
C THR A 181 -15.50 -10.70 -14.51
N PRO A 182 -15.62 -11.08 -13.23
CA PRO A 182 -14.57 -10.82 -12.25
C PRO A 182 -13.35 -11.69 -12.52
N LEU A 183 -12.14 -11.14 -12.36
CA LEU A 183 -10.88 -11.83 -12.56
C LEU A 183 -10.18 -12.07 -11.22
N ALA A 184 -9.54 -13.23 -11.11
CA ALA A 184 -8.53 -13.44 -10.08
C ALA A 184 -7.24 -12.71 -10.49
N TYR A 185 -6.51 -12.16 -9.51
CA TYR A 185 -5.16 -11.68 -9.77
C TYR A 185 -4.25 -12.88 -10.08
N SER A 186 -3.83 -12.99 -11.33
CA SER A 186 -2.80 -13.92 -11.77
C SER A 186 -2.11 -13.34 -13.01
N ASN A 187 -0.80 -13.43 -13.08
CA ASN A 187 -0.02 -12.88 -14.20
C ASN A 187 -0.43 -13.47 -15.55
N ASP A 188 -0.78 -14.77 -15.60
CA ASP A 188 -1.11 -15.47 -16.84
C ASP A 188 -2.56 -15.28 -17.33
N GLY A 189 -3.45 -14.75 -16.48
CA GLY A 189 -4.89 -14.69 -16.77
C GLY A 189 -5.39 -13.35 -17.30
N MET A 190 -4.56 -12.31 -17.34
CA MET A 190 -4.98 -10.94 -17.69
C MET A 190 -4.61 -10.54 -19.09
N ASP A 191 -3.55 -11.10 -19.66
CA ASP A 191 -3.09 -10.82 -21.01
C ASP A 191 -4.06 -11.34 -22.09
N GLY A 192 -4.09 -10.67 -23.24
CA GLY A 192 -4.92 -11.05 -24.37
C GLY A 192 -6.43 -10.72 -24.23
N ARG A 193 -6.85 -10.06 -23.14
CA ARG A 193 -8.24 -9.63 -22.96
C ARG A 193 -8.47 -8.27 -23.60
N LEU A 194 -9.66 -8.06 -24.16
CA LEU A 194 -10.09 -6.77 -24.71
C LEU A 194 -11.12 -6.16 -23.76
N ALA A 195 -10.69 -5.25 -22.89
CA ALA A 195 -11.50 -4.67 -21.83
C ALA A 195 -12.09 -3.31 -22.23
N ASN A 196 -13.36 -3.23 -22.60
CA ASN A 196 -14.02 -1.95 -22.87
C ASN A 196 -14.18 -1.12 -21.59
N LEU A 197 -14.52 -1.79 -20.48
CA LEU A 197 -14.58 -1.21 -19.14
C LEU A 197 -13.92 -2.17 -18.14
N TRP A 198 -13.07 -1.64 -17.28
CA TRP A 198 -12.49 -2.43 -16.20
C TRP A 198 -12.43 -1.64 -14.89
N LEU A 199 -12.41 -2.37 -13.80
CA LEU A 199 -12.24 -1.86 -12.43
C LEU A 199 -11.08 -2.57 -11.74
N ALA A 200 -10.16 -1.80 -11.16
CA ALA A 200 -9.25 -2.27 -10.12
C ALA A 200 -9.78 -1.83 -8.75
N ASP A 201 -10.29 -2.78 -7.97
CA ASP A 201 -10.78 -2.55 -6.60
C ASP A 201 -9.69 -2.88 -5.59
N GLU A 202 -9.63 -2.13 -4.50
CA GLU A 202 -8.58 -2.19 -3.48
C GLU A 202 -7.16 -2.08 -4.08
N ALA A 203 -7.00 -1.15 -5.01
CA ALA A 203 -5.73 -0.92 -5.75
C ALA A 203 -4.53 -0.63 -4.84
N GLY A 204 -4.75 -0.16 -3.61
CA GLY A 204 -3.71 -0.02 -2.58
C GLY A 204 -3.10 -1.35 -2.11
N ALA A 205 -3.68 -2.49 -2.48
CA ALA A 205 -3.15 -3.82 -2.22
C ALA A 205 -2.67 -4.54 -3.49
N LEU A 206 -2.65 -3.86 -4.64
CA LEU A 206 -2.18 -4.38 -5.94
C LEU A 206 -0.83 -3.77 -6.30
N ASP A 207 0.00 -4.53 -7.02
CA ASP A 207 1.14 -3.98 -7.76
C ASP A 207 0.69 -3.31 -9.07
N SER A 208 1.62 -2.81 -9.89
CA SER A 208 1.30 -2.10 -11.13
C SER A 208 0.76 -3.00 -12.25
N TYR A 209 1.14 -4.29 -12.26
CA TYR A 209 0.86 -5.19 -13.39
C TYR A 209 -0.63 -5.30 -13.76
N PRO A 210 -1.59 -5.51 -12.84
CA PRO A 210 -3.01 -5.63 -13.21
C PRO A 210 -3.58 -4.40 -13.91
N VAL A 211 -3.19 -3.22 -13.46
CA VAL A 211 -3.64 -1.94 -14.05
C VAL A 211 -3.00 -1.72 -15.41
N GLU A 212 -1.72 -2.03 -15.58
CA GLU A 212 -1.00 -1.93 -16.85
C GLU A 212 -1.53 -2.93 -17.89
N ALA A 213 -1.79 -4.19 -17.50
CA ALA A 213 -2.38 -5.21 -18.35
C ALA A 213 -3.78 -4.78 -18.85
N MET A 214 -4.64 -4.26 -17.96
CA MET A 214 -5.95 -3.77 -18.33
C MET A 214 -5.88 -2.51 -19.23
N ARG A 215 -4.96 -1.59 -19.00
CA ARG A 215 -4.73 -0.42 -19.85
C ARG A 215 -4.23 -0.81 -21.25
N SER A 216 -3.26 -1.70 -21.33
CA SER A 216 -2.72 -2.18 -22.60
C SER A 216 -3.79 -2.90 -23.42
N SER A 217 -4.69 -3.63 -22.79
CA SER A 217 -5.83 -4.29 -23.43
C SER A 217 -6.80 -3.32 -24.13
N GLN A 218 -6.76 -2.04 -23.77
CA GLN A 218 -7.64 -0.99 -24.30
C GLN A 218 -7.04 -0.17 -25.45
N ILE A 219 -5.80 -0.43 -25.86
CA ILE A 219 -5.08 0.44 -26.82
C ILE A 219 -5.88 0.63 -28.12
N THR A 220 -6.46 -0.42 -28.65
CA THR A 220 -7.21 -0.39 -29.91
C THR A 220 -8.67 0.05 -29.77
N LEU A 221 -9.18 0.20 -28.54
CA LEU A 221 -10.58 0.53 -28.29
C LEU A 221 -10.83 2.03 -28.42
N PRO A 222 -11.81 2.43 -29.25
CA PRO A 222 -12.11 3.84 -29.46
C PRO A 222 -12.87 4.49 -28.29
N ASN A 223 -13.64 3.71 -27.53
CA ASN A 223 -14.39 4.15 -26.37
C ASN A 223 -14.08 3.22 -25.20
N LYS A 224 -13.32 3.69 -24.23
CA LYS A 224 -12.75 2.89 -23.14
C LYS A 224 -12.90 3.59 -21.80
N LEU A 225 -12.91 2.81 -20.73
CA LEU A 225 -12.92 3.32 -19.37
C LEU A 225 -12.17 2.36 -18.43
N GLY A 226 -11.16 2.86 -17.75
CA GLY A 226 -10.54 2.22 -16.60
C GLY A 226 -10.96 2.92 -15.32
N ILE A 227 -11.33 2.15 -14.29
CA ILE A 227 -11.70 2.67 -12.97
C ILE A 227 -10.74 2.09 -11.95
N ILE A 228 -10.16 2.94 -11.13
CA ILE A 228 -9.23 2.54 -10.07
C ILE A 228 -9.77 3.10 -8.76
N ILE A 229 -10.03 2.22 -7.80
CA ILE A 229 -10.60 2.62 -6.51
C ILE A 229 -9.83 1.98 -5.35
N SER A 230 -9.57 2.75 -4.30
CA SER A 230 -8.98 2.26 -3.06
C SER A 230 -9.15 3.24 -1.91
N THR A 231 -8.85 2.75 -0.71
CA THR A 231 -8.40 3.55 0.43
C THR A 231 -6.88 3.58 0.43
N GLN A 232 -6.26 4.39 1.31
CA GLN A 232 -4.84 4.30 1.59
C GLN A 232 -4.47 2.97 2.29
N TYR A 233 -3.23 2.54 2.04
CA TYR A 233 -2.62 1.36 2.63
C TYR A 233 -1.31 1.76 3.33
N PRO A 234 -0.86 1.01 4.37
CA PRO A 234 0.34 1.38 5.12
C PRO A 234 1.66 1.18 4.35
N ASN A 235 1.62 0.39 3.26
CA ASN A 235 2.74 0.27 2.33
C ASN A 235 2.64 1.32 1.22
N ASP A 236 3.77 1.80 0.74
CA ASP A 236 3.87 2.77 -0.35
C ASP A 236 4.33 2.13 -1.68
N ASN A 237 4.43 0.81 -1.74
CA ASN A 237 4.76 0.06 -2.95
C ASN A 237 3.50 -0.60 -3.51
N ASN A 238 2.57 0.22 -4.01
CA ASN A 238 1.34 -0.23 -4.63
C ASN A 238 0.92 0.73 -5.76
N VAL A 239 0.14 0.21 -6.71
CA VAL A 239 -0.27 0.98 -7.89
C VAL A 239 -1.11 2.22 -7.54
N MET A 240 -1.85 2.21 -6.44
CA MET A 240 -2.70 3.35 -6.06
C MET A 240 -1.88 4.60 -5.75
N ILE A 241 -0.70 4.47 -5.16
CA ILE A 241 0.19 5.60 -4.87
C ILE A 241 0.69 6.25 -6.16
N ASP A 242 1.11 5.45 -7.14
CA ASP A 242 1.55 5.95 -8.44
C ASP A 242 0.42 6.68 -9.17
N GLU A 243 -0.79 6.12 -9.15
CA GLU A 243 -1.97 6.72 -9.76
C GLU A 243 -2.39 8.04 -9.09
N ILE A 244 -2.31 8.10 -7.76
CA ILE A 244 -2.55 9.34 -7.00
C ILE A 244 -1.50 10.40 -7.35
N ASP A 245 -0.23 10.06 -7.44
CA ASP A 245 0.84 10.99 -7.83
C ASP A 245 0.62 11.54 -9.24
N ILE A 246 0.30 10.68 -10.20
CA ILE A 246 -0.07 11.09 -11.57
C ILE A 246 -1.27 12.03 -11.54
N ALA A 247 -2.33 11.67 -10.83
CA ALA A 247 -3.54 12.49 -10.73
C ALA A 247 -3.27 13.86 -10.10
N LYS A 248 -2.46 13.93 -9.05
CA LYS A 248 -2.05 15.19 -8.42
C LYS A 248 -1.27 16.08 -9.39
N LYS A 249 -0.29 15.53 -10.11
CA LYS A 249 0.45 16.26 -11.16
C LYS A 249 -0.46 16.80 -12.26
N VAL A 250 -1.46 16.00 -12.68
CA VAL A 250 -2.48 16.44 -13.65
C VAL A 250 -3.35 17.57 -13.08
N LEU A 251 -3.81 17.46 -11.83
CA LEU A 251 -4.67 18.46 -11.19
C LEU A 251 -3.91 19.77 -10.88
N ASP A 252 -2.63 19.68 -10.56
CA ASP A 252 -1.75 20.82 -10.34
C ASP A 252 -1.27 21.48 -11.66
N GLY A 253 -1.58 20.87 -12.81
CA GLY A 253 -1.18 21.38 -14.14
C GLY A 253 0.27 21.12 -14.51
N LEU A 254 0.94 20.18 -13.83
CA LEU A 254 2.32 19.78 -14.10
C LEU A 254 2.42 18.68 -15.18
N LEU A 255 1.32 17.97 -15.43
CA LEU A 255 1.21 16.93 -16.44
C LEU A 255 -0.01 17.18 -17.33
N GLU A 256 0.21 17.27 -18.64
CA GLU A 256 -0.86 17.42 -19.63
C GLU A 256 -1.50 16.05 -19.94
N LYS A 257 -2.49 15.67 -19.14
CA LYS A 257 -3.31 14.47 -19.35
C LYS A 257 -4.76 14.80 -18.98
N GLU A 258 -5.53 15.20 -20.02
CA GLU A 258 -6.89 15.70 -19.82
C GLU A 258 -7.94 14.59 -19.63
N ASP A 259 -7.62 13.35 -20.02
CA ASP A 259 -8.53 12.20 -20.03
C ASP A 259 -8.64 11.47 -18.67
N VAL A 260 -8.04 12.02 -17.63
CA VAL A 260 -8.12 11.51 -16.24
C VAL A 260 -9.12 12.33 -15.42
N PHE A 261 -10.09 11.64 -14.82
CA PHE A 261 -10.98 12.18 -13.81
C PHE A 261 -10.60 11.60 -12.45
N ALA A 262 -10.20 12.43 -11.50
CA ALA A 262 -9.75 11.96 -10.20
C ALA A 262 -10.48 12.65 -9.05
N LEU A 263 -11.11 11.86 -8.18
CA LEU A 263 -11.64 12.30 -6.90
C LEU A 263 -10.75 11.75 -5.79
N LEU A 264 -9.92 12.62 -5.22
CA LEU A 264 -9.00 12.29 -4.14
C LEU A 264 -9.56 12.87 -2.84
N TYR A 265 -10.29 12.03 -2.09
CA TYR A 265 -10.86 12.38 -0.80
C TYR A 265 -9.82 12.15 0.30
N GLU A 266 -8.81 13.00 0.30
CA GLU A 266 -7.75 13.01 1.30
C GLU A 266 -7.73 14.34 2.05
N PRO A 267 -7.33 14.38 3.33
CA PRO A 267 -7.16 15.61 4.06
C PRO A 267 -6.00 16.44 3.52
N ASP A 268 -6.19 17.78 3.49
CA ASP A 268 -5.12 18.72 3.18
C ASP A 268 -3.92 18.53 4.14
N ASP A 269 -2.69 18.73 3.67
CA ASP A 269 -1.46 18.44 4.42
C ASP A 269 -1.40 19.09 5.81
N VAL A 270 -1.93 20.30 5.95
CA VAL A 270 -2.00 21.01 7.23
C VAL A 270 -2.91 20.28 8.22
N LEU A 271 -4.00 19.68 7.74
CA LEU A 271 -4.98 18.97 8.56
C LEU A 271 -4.46 17.59 8.97
N ARG A 272 -3.66 16.92 8.14
CA ARG A 272 -3.08 15.59 8.46
C ARG A 272 -2.36 15.58 9.81
N LYS A 273 -1.69 16.68 10.18
CA LYS A 273 -1.00 16.81 11.48
C LYS A 273 -1.95 17.03 12.66
N ARG A 274 -3.22 17.35 12.39
CA ARG A 274 -4.27 17.62 13.40
C ARG A 274 -5.33 16.52 13.45
N TRP A 275 -5.04 15.36 12.93
CA TRP A 275 -6.00 14.26 12.81
C TRP A 275 -6.65 13.87 14.15
N GLU A 276 -5.97 14.09 15.26
CA GLU A 276 -6.44 13.73 16.60
C GLU A 276 -7.62 14.60 17.06
N THR A 277 -7.73 15.83 16.56
CA THR A 277 -8.68 16.84 17.09
C THR A 277 -9.53 17.54 16.03
N ASP A 278 -9.06 17.62 14.78
CA ASP A 278 -9.75 18.42 13.75
C ASP A 278 -10.75 17.56 12.95
N ASP A 279 -12.04 17.89 13.07
CA ASP A 279 -13.13 17.18 12.39
C ASP A 279 -13.08 17.32 10.86
N LEU A 280 -12.39 18.32 10.33
CA LEU A 280 -12.22 18.48 8.89
C LEU A 280 -11.48 17.32 8.25
N VAL A 281 -10.63 16.61 9.00
CA VAL A 281 -9.95 15.40 8.54
C VAL A 281 -10.97 14.34 8.17
N ILE A 282 -12.00 14.14 9.00
CA ILE A 282 -13.08 13.19 8.74
C ILE A 282 -13.87 13.60 7.51
N TYR A 283 -14.30 14.88 7.43
CA TYR A 283 -15.12 15.34 6.31
C TYR A 283 -14.39 15.30 4.97
N GLN A 284 -13.09 15.63 4.93
CA GLN A 284 -12.34 15.65 3.67
C GLN A 284 -12.08 14.24 3.12
N ALA A 285 -11.96 13.23 3.99
CA ALA A 285 -11.79 11.83 3.59
C ALA A 285 -13.12 11.10 3.33
N ASN A 286 -14.23 11.60 3.89
CA ASN A 286 -15.52 10.91 3.91
C ASN A 286 -16.66 11.81 3.43
N PRO A 287 -16.93 11.88 2.12
CA PRO A 287 -18.02 12.70 1.60
C PRO A 287 -19.40 12.31 2.14
N VAL A 288 -19.62 11.04 2.49
CA VAL A 288 -20.88 10.57 3.10
C VAL A 288 -21.07 11.14 4.51
N ALA A 289 -20.00 11.38 5.27
CA ALA A 289 -20.10 11.97 6.61
C ALA A 289 -20.62 13.43 6.56
N VAL A 290 -20.59 14.08 5.39
CA VAL A 290 -21.13 15.44 5.23
C VAL A 290 -22.66 15.44 5.24
N SER A 291 -23.27 14.41 4.66
CA SER A 291 -24.74 14.24 4.53
C SER A 291 -25.34 13.36 5.65
N ASN A 292 -24.50 12.53 6.29
CA ASN A 292 -24.95 11.54 7.28
C ASN A 292 -24.22 11.72 8.62
N PRO A 293 -24.86 12.31 9.64
CA PRO A 293 -24.28 12.51 10.97
C PRO A 293 -23.88 11.21 11.68
N ASP A 294 -24.62 10.10 11.47
CA ASP A 294 -24.31 8.83 12.12
C ASP A 294 -22.98 8.26 11.64
N VAL A 295 -22.68 8.40 10.33
CA VAL A 295 -21.39 8.03 9.76
C VAL A 295 -20.28 8.90 10.34
N PHE A 296 -20.52 10.21 10.48
CA PHE A 296 -19.56 11.12 11.10
C PHE A 296 -19.24 10.70 12.54
N HIS A 297 -20.25 10.47 13.37
CA HIS A 297 -20.07 10.06 14.78
C HIS A 297 -19.35 8.72 14.91
N ALA A 298 -19.73 7.74 14.09
CA ALA A 298 -19.06 6.43 14.10
C ALA A 298 -17.54 6.55 13.76
N ILE A 299 -17.17 7.43 12.83
CA ILE A 299 -15.76 7.68 12.51
C ILE A 299 -15.06 8.47 13.64
N GLN A 300 -15.76 9.38 14.30
CA GLN A 300 -15.24 10.11 15.46
C GLN A 300 -14.94 9.18 16.64
N ASP A 301 -15.80 8.18 16.89
CA ASP A 301 -15.53 7.14 17.89
C ASP A 301 -14.26 6.34 17.57
N LEU A 302 -14.08 5.96 16.29
CA LEU A 302 -12.84 5.31 15.84
C LEU A 302 -11.61 6.20 16.05
N ARG A 303 -11.72 7.54 15.85
CA ARG A 303 -10.67 8.50 16.15
C ARG A 303 -10.29 8.47 17.63
N THR A 304 -11.28 8.50 18.52
CA THR A 304 -11.07 8.44 19.97
C THR A 304 -10.27 7.19 20.33
N MET A 305 -10.63 6.04 19.78
CA MET A 305 -9.89 4.80 19.98
C MET A 305 -8.46 4.85 19.40
N ALA A 306 -8.24 5.51 18.28
CA ALA A 306 -6.93 5.65 17.66
C ALA A 306 -6.00 6.64 18.41
N VAL A 307 -6.58 7.64 19.08
CA VAL A 307 -5.84 8.56 19.97
C VAL A 307 -5.37 7.81 21.22
N LEU A 308 -6.26 7.04 21.85
CA LEU A 308 -5.98 6.29 23.09
C LEU A 308 -5.05 5.09 22.85
N TYR A 309 -5.21 4.39 21.72
CA TYR A 309 -4.52 3.14 21.43
C TYR A 309 -3.70 3.24 20.13
N GLU A 310 -2.38 3.24 20.25
CA GLU A 310 -1.46 3.35 19.11
C GLU A 310 -1.69 2.26 18.04
N ASN A 311 -2.04 1.05 18.46
CA ASN A 311 -2.34 -0.08 17.57
C ASN A 311 -3.61 0.10 16.72
N LYS A 312 -4.45 1.09 17.01
CA LYS A 312 -5.64 1.42 16.22
C LYS A 312 -5.37 2.52 15.16
N ARG A 313 -4.25 3.27 15.30
CA ARG A 313 -3.93 4.44 14.46
C ARG A 313 -3.80 4.10 12.99
N GLU A 314 -3.09 3.03 12.65
CA GLU A 314 -2.88 2.64 11.25
C GLU A 314 -4.21 2.38 10.54
N ASN A 315 -5.08 1.57 11.16
CA ASN A 315 -6.39 1.29 10.58
C ASN A 315 -7.24 2.56 10.44
N TYR A 316 -7.24 3.42 11.47
CA TYR A 316 -7.99 4.67 11.43
C TYR A 316 -7.46 5.62 10.35
N LEU A 317 -6.16 5.89 10.35
CA LEU A 317 -5.54 6.85 9.44
C LEU A 317 -5.60 6.38 7.99
N CYS A 318 -5.21 5.12 7.70
CA CYS A 318 -5.21 4.62 6.33
C CYS A 318 -6.62 4.34 5.80
N LYS A 319 -7.51 3.75 6.63
CA LYS A 319 -8.80 3.25 6.13
C LYS A 319 -9.97 4.20 6.33
N HIS A 320 -9.88 5.15 7.27
CA HIS A 320 -10.97 6.08 7.57
C HIS A 320 -10.61 7.56 7.34
N CYS A 321 -9.31 7.88 7.14
CA CYS A 321 -8.86 9.23 6.85
C CYS A 321 -8.09 9.36 5.53
N ASP A 322 -7.81 8.28 4.81
CA ASP A 322 -6.97 8.27 3.60
C ASP A 322 -5.63 9.00 3.80
N ILE A 323 -5.06 8.82 5.00
CA ILE A 323 -3.73 9.32 5.35
C ILE A 323 -2.75 8.15 5.33
N LEU A 324 -1.73 8.22 4.46
CA LEU A 324 -0.65 7.25 4.48
C LEU A 324 0.05 7.30 5.84
N TYR A 325 -0.10 6.26 6.63
CA TYR A 325 0.50 6.12 7.94
C TYR A 325 1.45 4.93 7.96
N LYS A 326 2.73 5.22 8.02
CA LYS A 326 3.82 4.25 8.18
C LYS A 326 4.24 4.18 9.65
N GLY A 327 3.29 4.25 10.54
CA GLY A 327 3.56 4.16 11.98
C GLY A 327 3.61 2.73 12.48
N LEU A 328 3.72 2.62 13.80
CA LEU A 328 3.54 1.38 14.52
C LEU A 328 2.06 0.94 14.40
N GLY A 329 1.68 0.29 13.30
CA GLY A 329 0.42 -0.44 13.25
C GLY A 329 0.34 -1.47 14.37
N VAL A 330 -0.77 -2.18 14.51
CA VAL A 330 -0.94 -3.30 15.46
C VAL A 330 0.27 -4.26 15.45
N GLU A 331 1.05 -4.22 14.37
CA GLU A 331 2.17 -5.11 14.10
C GLU A 331 3.52 -4.39 13.94
N GLY A 332 3.57 -3.05 14.09
CA GLY A 332 4.83 -2.28 14.07
C GLY A 332 5.76 -2.74 15.18
N TYR A 333 7.03 -3.00 14.82
CA TYR A 333 7.98 -3.54 15.79
C TYR A 333 8.45 -2.49 16.80
N ILE A 334 9.04 -1.39 16.34
CA ILE A 334 9.56 -0.31 17.20
C ILE A 334 9.40 1.04 16.50
N ASP A 335 9.06 2.09 17.26
CA ASP A 335 9.04 3.47 16.77
C ASP A 335 10.42 3.91 16.29
N ILE A 336 10.51 4.33 15.03
CA ILE A 336 11.76 4.76 14.40
C ILE A 336 12.45 5.92 15.14
N GLN A 337 11.69 6.80 15.80
CA GLN A 337 12.28 7.89 16.58
C GLN A 337 13.01 7.38 17.82
N LYS A 338 12.53 6.27 18.40
CA LYS A 338 13.21 5.60 19.53
C LYS A 338 14.48 4.90 19.05
N VAL A 339 14.44 4.26 17.87
CA VAL A 339 15.63 3.66 17.25
C VAL A 339 16.70 4.72 16.97
N LYS A 340 16.33 5.84 16.33
CA LYS A 340 17.26 6.94 16.01
C LYS A 340 17.96 7.53 17.24
N ARG A 341 17.32 7.50 18.42
CA ARG A 341 17.95 7.92 19.68
C ARG A 341 19.04 6.98 20.17
N CYS A 342 19.16 5.80 19.59
CA CYS A 342 20.20 4.80 19.88
C CYS A 342 21.42 4.93 18.97
N ARG A 343 21.37 5.82 17.96
CA ARG A 343 22.50 6.10 17.06
C ARG A 343 23.60 6.84 17.81
N VAL A 344 24.83 6.42 17.58
CA VAL A 344 26.03 7.01 18.16
C VAL A 344 27.11 7.20 17.08
N GLU A 345 28.00 8.16 17.29
CA GLU A 345 29.30 8.17 16.62
C GLU A 345 30.22 7.25 17.40
N GLU A 346 30.64 6.16 16.79
CA GLU A 346 31.42 5.15 17.47
C GLU A 346 32.91 5.39 17.24
N ASP A 347 33.72 5.33 18.30
CA ASP A 347 35.16 5.36 18.18
C ASP A 347 35.63 4.12 17.38
N PRO A 348 36.41 4.29 16.30
CA PRO A 348 36.93 3.16 15.51
C PRO A 348 37.68 2.11 16.35
N SER A 349 38.27 2.50 17.48
CA SER A 349 38.98 1.60 18.38
C SER A 349 38.06 0.79 19.31
N PHE A 350 36.77 1.13 19.40
CA PHE A 350 35.80 0.49 20.32
C PHE A 350 35.77 -1.03 20.18
N TRP A 351 35.83 -1.54 18.95
CA TRP A 351 35.68 -2.98 18.65
C TRP A 351 36.93 -3.80 18.97
N ARG A 352 38.11 -3.18 19.03
CA ARG A 352 39.39 -3.88 19.17
C ARG A 352 39.46 -4.72 20.47
N GLY A 353 39.78 -6.00 20.31
CA GLY A 353 39.89 -6.97 21.37
C GLY A 353 38.58 -7.46 21.95
N ARG A 354 37.43 -7.10 21.34
CA ARG A 354 36.12 -7.54 21.83
C ARG A 354 35.69 -8.88 21.23
N ARG A 355 35.00 -9.66 22.03
CA ARG A 355 34.26 -10.84 21.56
C ARG A 355 32.96 -10.39 20.90
N VAL A 356 32.67 -10.95 19.72
CA VAL A 356 31.49 -10.58 18.91
C VAL A 356 30.70 -11.80 18.47
N TRP A 357 29.38 -11.63 18.35
CA TRP A 357 28.45 -12.60 17.81
C TRP A 357 27.92 -12.07 16.46
N LEU A 358 27.98 -12.92 15.46
CA LEU A 358 27.48 -12.56 14.13
C LEU A 358 26.08 -13.14 13.91
N GLY A 359 25.26 -12.43 13.18
CA GLY A 359 23.97 -12.92 12.69
C GLY A 359 23.86 -12.73 11.18
N LEU A 360 23.43 -13.77 10.48
CA LEU A 360 23.27 -13.78 9.04
C LEU A 360 21.79 -13.91 8.68
N ASP A 361 21.41 -13.19 7.63
CA ASP A 361 20.15 -13.38 6.91
C ASP A 361 20.46 -13.43 5.42
N LEU A 362 20.45 -14.62 4.83
CA LEU A 362 20.89 -14.88 3.46
C LEU A 362 19.72 -14.98 2.50
N SER A 363 19.77 -14.22 1.40
CA SER A 363 18.77 -14.22 0.33
C SER A 363 19.45 -14.32 -1.04
N GLN A 364 18.80 -14.96 -2.03
CA GLN A 364 19.40 -15.15 -3.36
C GLN A 364 19.15 -13.99 -4.33
N THR A 365 17.91 -13.50 -4.45
CA THR A 365 17.52 -12.64 -5.57
C THR A 365 16.74 -11.38 -5.17
N ASP A 366 15.63 -11.51 -4.47
CA ASP A 366 14.71 -10.40 -4.25
C ASP A 366 14.92 -9.67 -2.92
N ASP A 367 15.35 -10.38 -1.88
CA ASP A 367 15.72 -9.79 -0.59
C ASP A 367 17.19 -9.39 -0.56
N ASN A 368 17.58 -8.56 0.39
CA ASN A 368 18.99 -8.26 0.63
C ASN A 368 19.57 -9.35 1.52
N THR A 369 20.83 -9.68 1.34
CA THR A 369 21.59 -10.41 2.35
C THR A 369 22.07 -9.42 3.41
N ALA A 370 22.04 -9.79 4.68
CA ALA A 370 22.50 -8.95 5.78
C ALA A 370 23.43 -9.71 6.72
N VAL A 371 24.44 -8.98 7.21
CA VAL A 371 25.36 -9.43 8.26
C VAL A 371 25.31 -8.42 9.41
N ALA A 372 25.05 -8.91 10.61
CA ALA A 372 25.13 -8.11 11.84
C ALA A 372 26.25 -8.62 12.73
N MET A 373 26.97 -7.70 13.36
CA MET A 373 28.03 -7.97 14.35
C MET A 373 27.63 -7.27 15.65
N LEU A 374 27.48 -8.02 16.73
CA LEU A 374 27.08 -7.53 18.03
C LEU A 374 28.12 -7.84 19.09
N THR A 375 28.25 -6.92 20.05
CA THR A 375 28.95 -7.14 21.32
C THR A 375 28.17 -6.49 22.46
N GLU A 376 28.39 -6.95 23.68
CA GLU A 376 27.90 -6.29 24.89
C GLU A 376 29.06 -5.62 25.63
N ALA A 377 28.84 -4.42 26.14
CA ALA A 377 29.76 -3.69 26.99
C ALA A 377 28.96 -2.87 28.00
N ASP A 378 29.24 -3.09 29.29
CA ASP A 378 28.64 -2.37 30.42
C ASP A 378 27.10 -2.34 30.39
N GLY A 379 26.47 -3.46 30.05
CA GLY A 379 25.00 -3.59 29.92
C GLY A 379 24.41 -2.98 28.65
N VAL A 380 25.26 -2.58 27.70
CA VAL A 380 24.83 -1.95 26.41
C VAL A 380 25.21 -2.86 25.26
N VAL A 381 24.24 -3.18 24.40
CA VAL A 381 24.44 -3.93 23.16
C VAL A 381 24.86 -2.97 22.05
N HIS A 382 26.01 -3.20 21.47
CA HIS A 382 26.55 -2.46 20.33
C HIS A 382 26.40 -3.29 19.05
N ALA A 383 26.00 -2.66 17.94
CA ALA A 383 25.75 -3.32 16.67
C ALA A 383 26.42 -2.60 15.49
N LYS A 384 27.07 -3.36 14.61
CA LYS A 384 27.39 -2.98 13.23
C LYS A 384 26.66 -3.90 12.28
N VAL A 385 26.05 -3.32 11.26
CA VAL A 385 25.18 -4.09 10.34
C VAL A 385 25.45 -3.67 8.91
N TRP A 386 25.55 -4.63 8.01
CA TRP A 386 25.80 -4.40 6.59
C TRP A 386 24.81 -5.15 5.73
N GLY A 387 24.38 -4.54 4.62
CA GLY A 387 23.55 -5.14 3.60
C GLY A 387 24.37 -5.51 2.36
N PHE A 388 23.91 -6.52 1.61
CA PHE A 388 24.51 -6.94 0.36
C PHE A 388 23.40 -7.10 -0.68
N LEU A 389 23.65 -6.62 -1.91
CA LEU A 389 22.66 -6.66 -2.98
C LEU A 389 23.34 -6.82 -4.35
N PRO A 390 22.64 -7.41 -5.37
CA PRO A 390 23.18 -7.58 -6.70
C PRO A 390 23.43 -6.24 -7.41
N LYS A 391 24.51 -6.11 -8.16
CA LYS A 391 24.90 -4.87 -8.87
C LYS A 391 23.87 -4.46 -9.92
N ASP A 392 23.40 -5.40 -10.72
CA ASP A 392 22.54 -5.11 -11.87
C ASP A 392 21.11 -4.73 -11.46
N ARG A 393 20.77 -5.00 -10.21
CA ARG A 393 19.45 -4.65 -9.64
C ARG A 393 19.42 -3.35 -8.85
N LEU A 394 20.55 -2.63 -8.74
CA LEU A 394 20.65 -1.41 -7.93
C LEU A 394 19.58 -0.36 -8.26
N ASP A 395 19.46 0.00 -9.54
CA ASP A 395 18.55 1.07 -9.97
C ASP A 395 17.09 0.61 -9.87
N TRP A 396 16.81 -0.64 -10.24
CA TRP A 396 15.50 -1.23 -10.09
C TRP A 396 15.07 -1.32 -8.61
N LYS A 397 15.94 -1.80 -7.72
CA LYS A 397 15.68 -1.86 -6.28
C LYS A 397 15.51 -0.46 -5.68
N SER A 398 16.34 0.50 -6.09
CA SER A 398 16.24 1.89 -5.65
C SER A 398 14.89 2.50 -6.02
N ALA A 399 14.42 2.28 -7.24
CA ALA A 399 13.11 2.75 -7.71
C ALA A 399 11.95 2.02 -7.00
N LYS A 400 12.03 0.69 -6.88
CA LYS A 400 10.98 -0.15 -6.28
C LYS A 400 10.82 0.10 -4.78
N GLU A 401 11.92 0.25 -4.06
CA GLU A 401 11.93 0.35 -2.59
C GLU A 401 11.95 1.80 -2.09
N GLY A 402 12.10 2.78 -2.99
CA GLY A 402 12.20 4.20 -2.64
C GLY A 402 13.47 4.52 -1.83
N VAL A 403 14.55 3.74 -2.03
CA VAL A 403 15.80 3.80 -1.27
C VAL A 403 16.96 4.10 -2.21
N ASP A 404 17.72 5.17 -1.97
CA ASP A 404 18.91 5.49 -2.75
C ASP A 404 20.10 4.59 -2.34
N TYR A 405 20.14 3.38 -2.89
CA TYR A 405 21.19 2.41 -2.58
C TYR A 405 22.60 2.88 -2.95
N ARG A 406 22.76 3.74 -3.97
CA ARG A 406 24.08 4.29 -4.35
C ARG A 406 24.66 5.15 -3.23
N LYS A 407 23.84 5.99 -2.59
CA LYS A 407 24.24 6.76 -1.39
C LYS A 407 24.57 5.88 -0.20
N LEU A 408 23.79 4.82 0.01
CA LEU A 408 24.03 3.89 1.12
C LEU A 408 25.30 3.06 0.93
N ILE A 409 25.64 2.71 -0.32
CA ILE A 409 26.93 2.08 -0.65
C ILE A 409 28.07 3.05 -0.38
N ALA A 410 27.96 4.31 -0.82
CA ALA A 410 28.97 5.33 -0.56
C ALA A 410 29.17 5.61 0.94
N ALA A 411 28.12 5.46 1.75
CA ALA A 411 28.17 5.58 3.21
C ALA A 411 28.68 4.31 3.93
N GLY A 412 28.96 3.22 3.20
CA GLY A 412 29.41 1.96 3.79
C GLY A 412 28.33 1.14 4.51
N ASN A 413 27.06 1.48 4.34
CA ASN A 413 25.94 0.76 4.96
C ASN A 413 25.58 -0.53 4.21
N CYS A 414 25.94 -0.64 2.94
CA CYS A 414 25.74 -1.84 2.14
C CYS A 414 26.79 -1.97 1.03
N PHE A 415 26.82 -3.15 0.38
CA PHE A 415 27.76 -3.48 -0.68
C PHE A 415 27.01 -4.05 -1.89
N ALA A 416 27.41 -3.62 -3.08
CA ALA A 416 26.97 -4.24 -4.32
C ALA A 416 27.92 -5.40 -4.66
N CYS A 417 27.41 -6.63 -4.77
CA CYS A 417 28.20 -7.81 -5.06
C CYS A 417 27.43 -8.83 -5.93
N GLY A 418 28.16 -9.50 -6.83
CA GLY A 418 27.55 -10.31 -7.88
C GLY A 418 26.91 -9.45 -8.98
N GLU A 419 26.30 -10.08 -9.97
CA GLU A 419 25.60 -9.43 -11.08
C GLU A 419 24.10 -9.45 -10.83
N GLU A 420 23.35 -10.41 -11.34
CA GLU A 420 21.89 -10.57 -11.10
C GLU A 420 21.55 -11.19 -9.75
N VAL A 421 22.49 -11.96 -9.17
CA VAL A 421 22.37 -12.63 -7.87
C VAL A 421 23.51 -12.23 -6.95
N ILE A 422 23.31 -12.33 -5.64
CA ILE A 422 24.31 -12.00 -4.64
C ILE A 422 25.48 -13.00 -4.73
N ASP A 423 26.72 -12.50 -4.82
CA ASP A 423 27.94 -13.30 -4.69
C ASP A 423 28.19 -13.67 -3.23
N TYR A 424 27.79 -14.88 -2.85
CA TYR A 424 28.03 -15.38 -1.49
C TYR A 424 29.53 -15.52 -1.16
N GLY A 425 30.38 -15.77 -2.15
CA GLY A 425 31.84 -15.76 -1.94
C GLY A 425 32.37 -14.39 -1.51
N PHE A 426 31.75 -13.30 -1.97
CA PHE A 426 32.06 -11.96 -1.47
C PHE A 426 31.63 -11.81 0.00
N VAL A 427 30.41 -12.26 0.35
CA VAL A 427 29.89 -12.20 1.73
C VAL A 427 30.76 -13.02 2.68
N GLU A 428 31.16 -14.22 2.28
CA GLU A 428 32.05 -15.10 3.03
C GLU A 428 33.40 -14.42 3.32
N ARG A 429 34.06 -13.90 2.30
CA ARG A 429 35.32 -13.13 2.46
C ARG A 429 35.15 -11.91 3.36
N PHE A 430 34.01 -11.21 3.23
CA PHE A 430 33.71 -10.08 4.10
C PHE A 430 33.59 -10.52 5.58
N ILE A 431 32.86 -11.60 5.88
CA ILE A 431 32.72 -12.13 7.25
C ILE A 431 34.10 -12.50 7.82
N LEU A 432 34.90 -13.23 7.07
CA LEU A 432 36.25 -13.64 7.50
C LEU A 432 37.18 -12.45 7.72
N SER A 433 36.99 -11.36 6.98
CA SER A 433 37.80 -10.13 7.15
C SER A 433 37.45 -9.33 8.40
N LEU A 434 36.31 -9.56 9.05
CA LEU A 434 35.84 -8.78 10.20
C LEU A 434 36.81 -8.89 11.39
N ALA A 435 37.34 -10.08 11.65
CA ALA A 435 38.29 -10.32 12.73
C ALA A 435 39.53 -9.43 12.62
N GLU A 436 40.14 -9.36 11.45
CA GLU A 436 41.33 -8.52 11.18
C GLU A 436 40.93 -7.03 11.12
N ARG A 437 39.88 -6.71 10.36
CA ARG A 437 39.44 -5.33 10.09
C ARG A 437 39.08 -4.56 11.35
N TYR A 438 38.42 -5.21 12.31
CA TYR A 438 37.97 -4.58 13.56
C TYR A 438 38.80 -5.03 14.79
N GLY A 439 39.71 -5.99 14.62
CA GLY A 439 40.49 -6.57 15.71
C GLY A 439 39.62 -7.30 16.72
N VAL A 440 38.58 -8.00 16.26
CA VAL A 440 37.58 -8.69 17.10
C VAL A 440 37.80 -10.20 17.11
N GLU A 441 37.32 -10.86 18.16
CA GLU A 441 37.19 -12.31 18.24
C GLU A 441 35.75 -12.70 17.90
N ILE A 442 35.54 -13.42 16.81
CA ILE A 442 34.22 -13.94 16.41
C ILE A 442 33.96 -15.19 17.21
N VAL A 443 32.96 -15.13 18.10
CA VAL A 443 32.61 -16.26 18.98
C VAL A 443 31.74 -17.28 18.25
N GLN A 444 30.65 -16.81 17.67
CA GLN A 444 29.68 -17.65 16.96
C GLN A 444 29.01 -16.87 15.82
N VAL A 445 28.50 -17.63 14.82
CA VAL A 445 27.76 -17.12 13.67
C VAL A 445 26.38 -17.75 13.65
N GLY A 446 25.33 -16.96 13.93
CA GLY A 446 23.94 -17.40 13.87
C GLY A 446 23.34 -17.25 12.48
N TYR A 447 22.66 -18.29 11.97
CA TYR A 447 22.09 -18.27 10.62
C TYR A 447 20.75 -18.99 10.54
N ASP A 448 19.94 -18.62 9.54
CA ASP A 448 18.78 -19.40 9.11
C ASP A 448 19.22 -20.46 8.08
N ARG A 449 18.73 -21.66 8.22
CA ARG A 449 19.05 -22.80 7.35
C ARG A 449 18.78 -22.52 5.86
N TYR A 450 17.83 -21.66 5.55
CA TYR A 450 17.45 -21.39 4.18
C TYR A 450 18.57 -20.64 3.44
N ASN A 451 19.07 -21.23 2.33
CA ASN A 451 20.17 -20.70 1.51
C ASN A 451 21.56 -20.64 2.17
N ALA A 452 21.76 -21.12 3.39
CA ALA A 452 22.99 -20.91 4.14
C ALA A 452 24.00 -22.08 4.08
N ILE A 453 23.60 -23.28 3.65
CA ILE A 453 24.37 -24.51 3.81
C ILE A 453 25.79 -24.40 3.25
N SER A 454 25.95 -23.93 2.01
CA SER A 454 27.28 -23.81 1.36
C SER A 454 28.17 -22.76 2.02
N THR A 455 27.58 -21.61 2.39
CA THR A 455 28.30 -20.53 3.07
C THR A 455 28.74 -20.97 4.47
N VAL A 456 27.87 -21.64 5.21
CA VAL A 456 28.15 -22.14 6.55
C VAL A 456 29.31 -23.15 6.52
N GLN A 457 29.31 -24.12 5.61
CA GLN A 457 30.41 -25.09 5.47
C GLN A 457 31.76 -24.39 5.30
N LYS A 458 31.85 -23.36 4.46
CA LYS A 458 33.09 -22.60 4.26
C LYS A 458 33.52 -21.78 5.48
N LEU A 459 32.55 -21.25 6.23
CA LEU A 459 32.85 -20.55 7.49
C LEU A 459 33.34 -21.50 8.56
N GLU A 460 32.76 -22.70 8.66
CA GLU A 460 33.22 -23.78 9.55
C GLU A 460 34.61 -24.31 9.14
N GLU A 461 34.88 -24.49 7.86
CA GLU A 461 36.21 -24.85 7.34
C GLU A 461 37.26 -23.78 7.67
N ALA A 462 36.84 -22.51 7.78
CA ALA A 462 37.70 -21.41 8.23
C ALA A 462 37.83 -21.30 9.76
N GLY A 463 37.22 -22.22 10.52
CA GLY A 463 37.32 -22.32 11.98
C GLY A 463 36.29 -21.49 12.76
N LEU A 464 35.23 -21.00 12.12
CA LEU A 464 34.16 -20.31 12.82
C LEU A 464 33.08 -21.28 13.31
N GLU A 465 32.58 -21.10 14.53
CA GLU A 465 31.45 -21.86 15.06
C GLU A 465 30.13 -21.31 14.51
N CYS A 466 29.40 -22.11 13.74
CA CYS A 466 28.13 -21.74 13.12
C CYS A 466 26.94 -22.40 13.83
N VAL A 467 25.89 -21.65 14.15
CA VAL A 467 24.72 -22.09 14.91
C VAL A 467 23.45 -21.87 14.10
N GLU A 468 22.72 -22.94 13.80
CA GLU A 468 21.42 -22.85 13.14
C GLU A 468 20.36 -22.29 14.08
N ILE A 469 19.69 -21.20 13.67
CA ILE A 469 18.60 -20.57 14.41
C ILE A 469 17.28 -20.91 13.73
N LYS A 470 16.48 -21.74 14.37
CA LYS A 470 15.16 -22.13 13.85
C LYS A 470 14.25 -20.91 13.77
N GLN A 471 13.71 -20.64 12.59
CA GLN A 471 12.79 -19.53 12.32
C GLN A 471 11.36 -19.80 12.85
N HIS A 472 11.27 -20.20 14.10
CA HIS A 472 10.03 -20.48 14.80
C HIS A 472 9.72 -19.38 15.82
N SER A 473 8.45 -19.05 16.01
CA SER A 473 7.99 -17.99 16.92
C SER A 473 8.54 -18.11 18.34
N SER A 474 8.60 -19.32 18.90
CA SER A 474 9.12 -19.57 20.26
C SER A 474 10.63 -19.30 20.39
N VAL A 475 11.39 -19.48 19.30
CA VAL A 475 12.84 -19.23 19.28
C VAL A 475 13.15 -17.76 19.07
N LEU A 476 12.41 -17.10 18.15
CA LEU A 476 12.65 -15.71 17.78
C LEU A 476 11.99 -14.70 18.73
N HIS A 477 10.99 -15.12 19.54
CA HIS A 477 10.32 -14.23 20.48
C HIS A 477 11.26 -13.61 21.53
N PRO A 478 12.10 -14.39 22.26
CA PRO A 478 12.99 -13.83 23.28
C PRO A 478 13.96 -12.77 22.74
N PRO A 479 14.75 -13.00 21.67
CA PRO A 479 15.66 -11.99 21.14
C PRO A 479 14.92 -10.81 20.49
N THR A 480 13.76 -11.02 19.86
CA THR A 480 12.91 -9.94 19.35
C THR A 480 12.44 -9.03 20.50
N LYS A 481 11.97 -9.61 21.60
CA LYS A 481 11.56 -8.86 22.79
C LYS A 481 12.74 -8.12 23.42
N LEU A 482 13.88 -8.77 23.57
CA LEU A 482 15.09 -8.19 24.14
C LEU A 482 15.57 -6.99 23.31
N LEU A 483 15.64 -7.09 21.98
CA LEU A 483 16.03 -5.97 21.12
C LEU A 483 15.09 -4.76 21.32
N LYS A 484 13.79 -5.00 21.40
CA LYS A 484 12.81 -3.95 21.67
C LYS A 484 13.05 -3.29 23.03
N GLU A 485 13.29 -4.07 24.07
CA GLU A 485 13.59 -3.55 25.41
C GLU A 485 14.88 -2.74 25.43
N CYS A 486 15.95 -3.21 24.78
CA CYS A 486 17.22 -2.50 24.67
C CYS A 486 17.05 -1.15 23.96
N VAL A 487 16.27 -1.09 22.88
CA VAL A 487 15.98 0.19 22.22
C VAL A 487 15.17 1.12 23.12
N LEU A 488 14.15 0.61 23.82
CA LEU A 488 13.32 1.41 24.71
C LEU A 488 14.10 1.96 25.91
N LYS A 489 15.01 1.15 26.49
CA LYS A 489 15.88 1.52 27.60
C LYS A 489 17.11 2.32 27.16
N ARG A 490 17.33 2.49 25.85
CA ARG A 490 18.54 3.09 25.24
C ARG A 490 19.83 2.34 25.60
N THR A 491 19.74 1.04 25.77
CA THR A 491 20.88 0.12 25.95
C THR A 491 21.22 -0.64 24.66
N PHE A 492 20.73 -0.17 23.51
CA PHE A 492 21.15 -0.56 22.16
C PHE A 492 21.87 0.61 21.52
N ARG A 493 23.02 0.37 20.87
CA ARG A 493 23.80 1.36 20.16
C ARG A 493 24.15 0.86 18.75
N TYR A 494 24.13 1.75 17.78
CA TYR A 494 24.59 1.47 16.42
C TYR A 494 25.18 2.74 15.79
N ASP A 495 26.09 2.59 14.84
CA ASP A 495 26.69 3.69 14.09
C ASP A 495 25.71 4.27 13.05
N ASP A 496 26.09 5.33 12.33
CA ASP A 496 25.22 5.97 11.33
C ASP A 496 24.90 5.01 10.18
N ASN A 497 23.80 4.27 10.34
CA ASN A 497 23.32 3.30 9.37
C ASN A 497 21.87 3.57 8.97
N ARG A 498 21.72 4.35 7.90
CA ARG A 498 20.39 4.71 7.38
C ARG A 498 19.61 3.51 6.86
N LEU A 499 20.28 2.50 6.29
CA LEU A 499 19.61 1.29 5.80
C LEU A 499 19.02 0.47 6.96
N LEU A 500 19.74 0.36 8.07
CA LEU A 500 19.22 -0.28 9.28
C LEU A 500 17.99 0.44 9.83
N GLU A 501 17.99 1.79 9.82
CA GLU A 501 16.83 2.58 10.23
C GLU A 501 15.60 2.30 9.34
N ILE A 502 15.78 2.19 8.02
CA ILE A 502 14.73 1.83 7.07
C ILE A 502 14.20 0.42 7.37
N ASN A 503 15.08 -0.53 7.65
CA ASN A 503 14.69 -1.90 8.03
C ASN A 503 13.87 -1.92 9.33
N PHE A 504 14.23 -1.16 10.36
CA PHE A 504 13.42 -1.00 11.58
C PHE A 504 12.06 -0.37 11.29
N GLN A 505 12.00 0.64 10.43
CA GLN A 505 10.75 1.29 10.03
C GLN A 505 9.80 0.32 9.31
N ASN A 506 10.35 -0.59 8.52
CA ASN A 506 9.59 -1.59 7.78
C ASN A 506 9.13 -2.76 8.66
N ALA A 507 9.86 -3.06 9.74
CA ALA A 507 9.65 -4.25 10.56
C ALA A 507 8.24 -4.32 11.17
N ARG A 508 7.59 -5.46 10.98
CA ARG A 508 6.28 -5.80 11.55
C ARG A 508 6.38 -7.14 12.27
N CYS A 509 5.65 -7.27 13.38
CA CYS A 509 5.59 -8.52 14.12
C CYS A 509 4.40 -9.37 13.70
N ALA A 510 4.62 -10.68 13.68
CA ALA A 510 3.56 -11.68 13.79
C ALA A 510 3.44 -12.14 15.24
N GLU A 511 2.24 -12.55 15.61
CA GLU A 511 1.95 -13.15 16.92
C GLU A 511 1.35 -14.54 16.68
N ASP A 512 1.84 -15.55 17.40
CA ASP A 512 1.28 -16.89 17.36
C ASP A 512 0.17 -17.08 18.42
N THR A 513 -0.43 -18.26 18.45
CA THR A 513 -1.49 -18.60 19.42
C THR A 513 -1.04 -18.57 20.88
N ASN A 514 0.28 -18.64 21.12
CA ASN A 514 0.88 -18.57 22.47
C ASN A 514 1.36 -17.14 22.80
N LEU A 515 0.94 -16.13 22.03
CA LEU A 515 1.31 -14.72 22.17
C LEU A 515 2.81 -14.43 21.96
N ASN A 516 3.55 -15.35 21.30
CA ASN A 516 4.93 -15.09 20.92
C ASN A 516 4.97 -14.12 19.75
N LYS A 517 5.60 -12.96 19.95
CA LYS A 517 5.79 -11.92 18.94
C LYS A 517 7.19 -11.99 18.35
N TYR A 518 7.29 -12.00 17.03
CA TYR A 518 8.57 -11.99 16.31
C TYR A 518 8.47 -11.19 15.02
N VAL A 519 9.58 -10.61 14.57
CA VAL A 519 9.63 -9.88 13.30
C VAL A 519 9.40 -10.85 12.14
N ASN A 520 8.41 -10.56 11.30
CA ASN A 520 7.98 -11.43 10.21
C ASN A 520 8.15 -10.73 8.86
N LYS A 521 8.99 -11.28 7.97
CA LYS A 521 9.29 -10.73 6.65
C LYS A 521 8.03 -10.54 5.78
N LYS A 522 7.11 -11.53 5.77
CA LYS A 522 5.89 -11.50 4.95
C LYS A 522 4.89 -10.42 5.39
N ARG A 523 4.89 -10.03 6.67
CA ARG A 523 4.01 -8.99 7.20
C ARG A 523 4.65 -7.61 7.20
N SER A 524 5.96 -7.53 7.03
CA SER A 524 6.71 -6.29 7.04
C SER A 524 6.42 -5.44 5.79
N ALA A 525 6.47 -4.11 5.97
CA ALA A 525 6.12 -3.14 4.93
C ALA A 525 7.20 -2.99 3.83
N GLY A 526 8.33 -3.68 3.98
CA GLY A 526 9.48 -3.65 3.07
C GLY A 526 10.60 -4.52 3.62
N LYS A 527 11.82 -4.32 3.16
CA LYS A 527 12.99 -5.11 3.56
C LYS A 527 13.29 -4.96 5.06
N VAL A 528 13.58 -6.08 5.72
CA VAL A 528 13.87 -6.17 7.17
C VAL A 528 15.08 -7.05 7.48
N ASP A 529 15.82 -7.44 6.46
CA ASP A 529 16.90 -8.42 6.52
C ASP A 529 17.97 -8.04 7.56
N MET A 530 18.30 -6.74 7.67
CA MET A 530 19.24 -6.25 8.69
C MET A 530 18.69 -6.41 10.12
N VAL A 531 17.41 -6.20 10.34
CA VAL A 531 16.79 -6.39 11.67
C VAL A 531 16.76 -7.88 12.03
N VAL A 532 16.49 -8.76 11.05
CA VAL A 532 16.54 -10.21 11.23
C VAL A 532 17.96 -10.66 11.58
N ALA A 533 18.97 -10.15 10.86
CA ALA A 533 20.37 -10.44 11.17
C ALA A 533 20.75 -9.99 12.61
N VAL A 534 20.30 -8.79 13.04
CA VAL A 534 20.51 -8.34 14.42
C VAL A 534 19.83 -9.28 15.43
N ILE A 535 18.60 -9.74 15.16
CA ILE A 535 17.89 -10.68 16.03
C ILE A 535 18.62 -12.03 16.12
N ASN A 536 19.17 -12.53 14.99
CA ASN A 536 19.94 -13.76 14.97
C ASN A 536 21.24 -13.64 15.80
N ALA A 537 21.98 -12.53 15.67
CA ALA A 537 23.17 -12.29 16.49
C ALA A 537 22.80 -12.12 17.97
N LEU A 538 21.72 -11.41 18.26
CA LEU A 538 21.25 -11.18 19.63
C LEU A 538 20.75 -12.46 20.31
N TYR A 539 20.21 -13.42 19.54
CA TYR A 539 19.87 -14.74 20.06
C TYR A 539 21.09 -15.44 20.67
N LEU A 540 22.22 -15.42 19.97
CA LEU A 540 23.47 -16.04 20.44
C LEU A 540 24.03 -15.29 21.65
N LEU A 541 24.12 -13.96 21.55
CA LEU A 541 24.58 -13.12 22.66
C LEU A 541 23.72 -13.30 23.92
N GLN A 542 22.39 -13.42 23.78
CA GLN A 542 21.49 -13.66 24.91
C GLN A 542 21.75 -15.01 25.58
N LEU A 543 22.05 -16.07 24.82
CA LEU A 543 22.40 -17.38 25.37
C LEU A 543 23.70 -17.28 26.18
N GLU A 544 24.73 -16.64 25.65
CA GLU A 544 25.99 -16.44 26.38
C GLU A 544 25.78 -15.68 27.71
N LEU A 545 25.01 -14.57 27.70
CA LEU A 545 24.70 -13.79 28.89
C LEU A 545 23.89 -14.58 29.94
N LEU A 546 23.05 -15.52 29.49
CA LEU A 546 22.27 -16.36 30.40
C LEU A 546 23.08 -17.54 30.95
N TYR A 547 23.89 -18.21 30.12
CA TYR A 547 24.62 -19.41 30.51
C TYR A 547 26.01 -19.11 31.05
N GLY A 548 26.69 -18.05 30.58
CA GLY A 548 27.96 -17.60 31.15
C GLY A 548 27.86 -17.15 32.62
N ALA A 549 26.67 -16.69 33.04
CA ALA A 549 26.39 -16.42 34.46
C ALA A 549 26.21 -17.70 35.32
N TYR A 550 25.81 -18.82 34.71
CA TYR A 550 25.65 -20.11 35.41
C TYR A 550 26.98 -20.82 35.66
N ASP A 551 27.96 -20.71 34.77
CA ASP A 551 29.29 -21.27 34.99
C ASP A 551 30.04 -20.60 36.12
N PHE A 552 29.76 -19.33 36.41
CA PHE A 552 30.33 -18.61 37.57
C PHE A 552 29.74 -19.06 38.91
N VAL A 553 28.50 -19.57 38.94
CA VAL A 553 27.80 -20.01 40.16
C VAL A 553 28.17 -21.47 40.53
N VAL A 554 28.63 -22.28 39.56
CA VAL A 554 29.05 -23.67 39.81
C VAL A 554 30.52 -23.78 40.20
N GLN A 555 31.33 -22.71 40.04
CA GLN A 555 32.74 -22.67 40.43
C GLN A 555 33.00 -21.94 41.78
N THR A 556 31.95 -21.46 42.45
CA THR A 556 32.02 -20.92 43.82
C THR A 556 31.24 -21.79 44.80
#